data_5ff1c3cd97ba8bfddcd32bdc631574ee
#
_entry.id   5ff1c3cd97ba8bfddcd32bdc631574ee
#
_cell.length_a   1.000
_cell.length_b   1.000
_cell.length_c   1.000
_cell.angle_alpha   90.00
_cell.angle_beta   90.00
_cell.angle_gamma   90.00
#
_symmetry.space_group_name_H-M   'P 1'
#
loop_
_entity.id
_entity.type
_entity.pdbx_description
1 polymer ?
#
loop_
_entity_poly.entity_id
_entity_poly.type
_entity_poly.pdbx_seq_one_letter_code
_entity_poly.pdbx_strand_id
1 'polypeptide(L)'
;MVAAMTGSDDSFKIFVLDQLSALPELRAKAMFGAHGLYSGDKFFGILDEGRLFFKTDAQSQKDYEARGMGPFTYQMKGKVMTMAYHEVPPDILEQPTELVEWARRAIQLTAAKSRQPRKLRR
;
A
#
# COMPACT_ATOMS: atom_id res chain seq x y z
N MET A 1 -6.33 27.82 -0.19
CA MET A 1 -6.25 27.66 -0.81
C MET A 1 -6.00 26.87 -1.97
N VAL A 2 -5.84 27.38 -3.00
CA VAL A 2 -5.58 26.67 -4.17
C VAL A 2 -4.40 25.78 -4.04
N ALA A 3 -3.46 26.29 -3.34
CA ALA A 3 -2.29 25.49 -3.11
C ALA A 3 -2.65 24.19 -2.44
N ALA A 4 -3.65 24.22 -1.62
CA ALA A 4 -4.05 23.02 -0.94
C ALA A 4 -4.58 22.00 -1.92
N MET A 5 -5.27 22.44 -2.95
CA MET A 5 -5.73 21.52 -3.89
C MET A 5 -4.64 20.94 -4.70
N THR A 6 -3.75 21.77 -5.15
CA THR A 6 -2.64 21.31 -5.93
C THR A 6 -1.81 20.34 -5.15
N GLY A 7 -1.65 20.60 -3.88
CA GLY A 7 -0.81 19.75 -3.08
C GLY A 7 -1.53 18.63 -2.38
N SER A 8 -2.79 18.36 -2.73
CA SER A 8 -3.51 17.38 -1.97
C SER A 8 -2.91 15.99 -2.06
N ASP A 9 -2.39 15.60 -3.21
CA ASP A 9 -1.72 14.31 -3.32
C ASP A 9 -0.43 14.31 -2.53
N ASP A 10 0.30 15.40 -2.57
CA ASP A 10 1.53 15.50 -1.80
C ASP A 10 1.22 15.55 -0.31
N SER A 11 0.15 16.24 0.06
CA SER A 11 -0.22 16.31 1.46
C SER A 11 -0.59 14.96 2.01
N PHE A 12 -1.31 14.17 1.23
CA PHE A 12 -1.69 12.86 1.65
C PHE A 12 -0.45 11.96 1.75
N LYS A 13 0.47 12.07 0.79
CA LYS A 13 1.69 11.30 0.83
C LYS A 13 2.50 11.64 2.07
N ILE A 14 2.64 12.91 2.37
CA ILE A 14 3.37 13.34 3.56
C ILE A 14 2.70 12.80 4.82
N PHE A 15 1.38 12.87 4.88
CA PHE A 15 0.65 12.35 6.02
C PHE A 15 0.91 10.85 6.21
N VAL A 16 0.83 10.09 5.14
CA VAL A 16 1.04 8.64 5.22
C VAL A 16 2.46 8.31 5.63
N LEU A 17 3.44 8.99 5.04
CA LEU A 17 4.82 8.73 5.40
C LEU A 17 5.09 9.07 6.86
N ASP A 18 4.44 10.11 7.35
CA ASP A 18 4.59 10.47 8.75
C ASP A 18 3.96 9.41 9.65
N GLN A 19 2.77 8.92 9.29
CA GLN A 19 2.11 7.88 10.06
C GLN A 19 2.93 6.59 10.08
N LEU A 20 3.67 6.32 9.03
CA LEU A 20 4.46 5.10 8.92
C LEU A 20 5.92 5.29 9.30
N SER A 21 6.25 6.40 9.94
CA SER A 21 7.64 6.74 10.17
C SER A 21 8.41 5.73 11.03
N ALA A 22 7.72 4.86 11.73
CA ALA A 22 8.41 3.82 12.51
C ALA A 22 8.97 2.70 11.64
N LEU A 23 8.61 2.65 10.38
CA LEU A 23 9.13 1.60 9.50
C LEU A 23 10.53 1.95 9.03
N PRO A 24 11.42 0.96 8.95
CA PRO A 24 12.80 1.23 8.54
C PRO A 24 12.90 1.54 7.05
N GLU A 25 13.77 2.48 6.71
CA GLU A 25 14.07 2.80 5.31
C GLU A 25 12.82 3.02 4.46
N LEU A 26 11.89 3.76 5.03
CA LEU A 26 10.63 4.04 4.35
C LEU A 26 10.84 5.06 3.24
N ARG A 27 10.30 4.80 2.07
CA ARG A 27 10.35 5.77 0.99
C ARG A 27 9.21 5.55 0.02
N ALA A 28 8.88 6.60 -0.71
CA ALA A 28 7.86 6.56 -1.74
C ALA A 28 8.51 6.82 -3.08
N LYS A 29 8.06 6.12 -4.10
CA LYS A 29 8.64 6.22 -5.42
C LYS A 29 7.53 6.35 -6.45
N ALA A 30 7.62 7.37 -7.29
CA ALA A 30 6.59 7.59 -8.31
C ALA A 30 6.55 6.45 -9.30
N MET A 31 5.35 6.01 -9.66
CA MET A 31 5.19 5.00 -10.68
C MET A 31 3.80 5.03 -11.26
N PHE A 32 3.68 5.07 -12.57
CA PHE A 32 2.41 5.02 -13.27
C PHE A 32 1.36 5.98 -12.74
N GLY A 33 1.77 7.18 -12.40
CA GLY A 33 0.83 8.17 -11.89
C GLY A 33 0.47 8.01 -10.43
N ALA A 34 1.01 6.99 -9.78
CA ALA A 34 0.79 6.74 -8.36
C ALA A 34 2.14 6.74 -7.68
N HIS A 35 2.20 6.29 -6.44
CA HIS A 35 3.46 6.14 -5.74
C HIS A 35 3.51 4.75 -5.10
N GLY A 36 4.64 4.10 -5.24
CA GLY A 36 4.88 2.85 -4.53
C GLY A 36 5.53 3.15 -3.19
N LEU A 37 5.14 2.42 -2.17
CA LEU A 37 5.74 2.54 -0.85
C LEU A 37 6.68 1.38 -0.61
N TYR A 38 7.87 1.70 -0.14
CA TYR A 38 8.91 0.71 0.10
C TYR A 38 9.45 0.82 1.51
N SER A 39 9.77 -0.31 2.09
CA SER A 39 10.57 -0.37 3.30
C SER A 39 11.85 -1.10 2.88
N GLY A 40 12.94 -0.37 2.72
CA GLY A 40 14.11 -0.91 2.08
C GLY A 40 13.79 -1.21 0.62
N ASP A 41 13.98 -2.45 0.21
CA ASP A 41 13.67 -2.85 -1.15
C ASP A 41 12.32 -3.58 -1.25
N LYS A 42 11.55 -3.59 -0.18
CA LYS A 42 10.28 -4.30 -0.18
C LYS A 42 9.13 -3.39 -0.53
N PHE A 43 8.52 -3.65 -1.66
CA PHE A 43 7.40 -2.87 -2.18
C PHE A 43 6.13 -3.38 -1.50
N PHE A 44 5.57 -2.60 -0.58
CA PHE A 44 4.46 -3.10 0.22
C PHE A 44 3.17 -2.28 0.11
N GLY A 45 3.20 -1.15 -0.53
CA GLY A 45 2.00 -0.32 -0.56
C GLY A 45 1.93 0.57 -1.79
N ILE A 46 0.76 1.12 -2.04
CA ILE A 46 0.50 2.01 -3.17
C ILE A 46 -0.28 3.19 -2.67
N LEU A 47 0.12 4.38 -3.11
CA LEU A 47 -0.64 5.61 -2.89
C LEU A 47 -1.19 6.03 -4.23
N ASP A 48 -2.49 6.18 -4.32
CA ASP A 48 -3.13 6.58 -5.58
C ASP A 48 -4.36 7.42 -5.29
N GLU A 49 -4.36 8.64 -5.78
CA GLU A 49 -5.52 9.52 -5.67
C GLU A 49 -6.06 9.67 -4.25
N GLY A 50 -5.16 9.90 -3.32
CA GLY A 50 -5.58 10.12 -1.94
C GLY A 50 -6.01 8.87 -1.22
N ARG A 51 -5.63 7.71 -1.73
CA ARG A 51 -5.95 6.44 -1.08
C ARG A 51 -4.69 5.64 -0.88
N LEU A 52 -4.67 4.84 0.16
CA LEU A 52 -3.53 4.00 0.50
C LEU A 52 -3.94 2.55 0.40
N PHE A 53 -3.12 1.75 -0.27
CA PHE A 53 -3.37 0.31 -0.42
C PHE A 53 -2.16 -0.45 0.11
N PHE A 54 -2.39 -1.57 0.78
CA PHE A 54 -1.32 -2.43 1.26
C PHE A 54 -1.41 -3.78 0.59
N LYS A 55 -0.27 -4.43 0.44
CA LYS A 55 -0.20 -5.75 -0.16
C LYS A 55 -0.95 -6.77 0.68
N THR A 56 -1.70 -7.65 0.02
CA THR A 56 -2.50 -8.66 0.72
C THR A 56 -2.29 -10.02 0.09
N ASP A 57 -2.69 -11.05 0.83
CA ASP A 57 -2.79 -12.39 0.29
C ASP A 57 -4.21 -12.88 0.60
N ALA A 58 -4.50 -14.14 0.30
CA ALA A 58 -5.85 -14.66 0.46
C ALA A 58 -6.34 -14.56 1.89
N GLN A 59 -5.43 -14.66 2.83
CA GLN A 59 -5.83 -14.60 4.22
C GLN A 59 -5.99 -13.18 4.72
N SER A 60 -5.01 -12.32 4.47
CA SER A 60 -5.07 -10.97 5.00
C SER A 60 -6.15 -10.13 4.33
N GLN A 61 -6.48 -10.42 3.07
CA GLN A 61 -7.50 -9.61 2.41
C GLN A 61 -8.84 -9.72 3.11
N LYS A 62 -9.07 -10.79 3.86
CA LYS A 62 -10.33 -10.93 4.57
C LYS A 62 -10.53 -9.83 5.60
N ASP A 63 -9.45 -9.40 6.24
CA ASP A 63 -9.56 -8.32 7.22
C ASP A 63 -9.95 -7.02 6.56
N TYR A 64 -9.45 -6.77 5.34
CA TYR A 64 -9.81 -5.58 4.61
C TYR A 64 -11.25 -5.67 4.11
N GLU A 65 -11.65 -6.82 3.59
CA GLU A 65 -12.99 -6.98 3.06
C GLU A 65 -14.04 -6.93 4.16
N ALA A 66 -13.69 -7.42 5.34
CA ALA A 66 -14.62 -7.34 6.47
C ALA A 66 -14.92 -5.90 6.85
N ARG A 67 -14.06 -4.97 6.46
CA ARG A 67 -14.29 -3.56 6.72
C ARG A 67 -14.77 -2.82 5.48
N GLY A 68 -15.17 -3.55 4.45
CA GLY A 68 -15.71 -2.96 3.24
C GLY A 68 -14.70 -2.38 2.28
N MET A 69 -13.43 -2.76 2.42
CA MET A 69 -12.38 -2.21 1.57
C MET A 69 -12.11 -3.13 0.39
N GLY A 70 -11.94 -2.55 -0.78
CA GLY A 70 -11.74 -3.32 -2.00
C GLY A 70 -10.31 -3.34 -2.47
N PRO A 71 -10.05 -4.08 -3.52
CA PRO A 71 -8.69 -4.21 -4.04
C PRO A 71 -8.31 -3.04 -4.93
N PHE A 72 -7.01 -2.89 -5.15
CA PHE A 72 -6.50 -1.88 -6.07
C PHE A 72 -6.70 -2.37 -7.48
N THR A 73 -7.26 -1.54 -8.33
CA THR A 73 -7.43 -1.88 -9.74
C THR A 73 -6.85 -0.76 -10.60
N TYR A 74 -6.45 -1.10 -11.78
CA TYR A 74 -5.97 -0.12 -12.73
C TYR A 74 -6.34 -0.57 -14.14
N GLN A 75 -6.31 0.35 -15.08
CA GLN A 75 -6.68 0.01 -16.44
C GLN A 75 -5.44 -0.15 -17.28
N MET A 76 -5.45 -1.17 -18.10
CA MET A 76 -4.36 -1.41 -19.00
C MET A 76 -4.93 -1.93 -20.31
N LYS A 77 -4.73 -1.17 -21.37
CA LYS A 77 -5.21 -1.55 -22.70
C LYS A 77 -6.69 -1.85 -22.70
N GLY A 78 -7.46 -1.03 -22.02
CA GLY A 78 -8.90 -1.17 -22.01
C GLY A 78 -9.44 -2.21 -21.06
N LYS A 79 -8.57 -2.87 -20.32
CA LYS A 79 -9.00 -3.89 -19.35
C LYS A 79 -8.77 -3.43 -17.94
N VAL A 80 -9.63 -3.86 -17.03
CA VAL A 80 -9.44 -3.57 -15.61
C VAL A 80 -8.62 -4.70 -15.01
N MET A 81 -7.48 -4.34 -14.46
CA MET A 81 -6.60 -5.32 -13.82
C MET A 81 -6.67 -5.15 -12.31
N THR A 82 -6.60 -6.25 -11.60
CA THR A 82 -6.66 -6.23 -10.13
C THR A 82 -5.33 -6.70 -9.56
N MET A 83 -4.85 -5.99 -8.57
CA MET A 83 -3.63 -6.39 -7.89
C MET A 83 -3.96 -6.88 -6.48
N ALA A 84 -3.08 -7.68 -5.93
CA ALA A 84 -3.26 -8.20 -4.58
C ALA A 84 -2.87 -7.13 -3.56
N TYR A 85 -3.57 -6.03 -3.60
CA TYR A 85 -3.43 -4.89 -2.69
C TYR A 85 -4.84 -4.43 -2.35
N HIS A 86 -5.08 -4.08 -1.11
CA HIS A 86 -6.39 -3.60 -0.70
C HIS A 86 -6.30 -2.26 -0.01
N GLU A 87 -7.35 -1.48 -0.13
CA GLU A 87 -7.39 -0.14 0.45
C GLU A 87 -7.43 -0.21 1.96
N VAL A 88 -6.60 0.61 2.61
CA VAL A 88 -6.54 0.67 4.06
C VAL A 88 -7.77 1.41 4.58
N PRO A 89 -8.48 0.86 5.58
CA PRO A 89 -9.66 1.53 6.11
C PRO A 89 -9.29 2.90 6.70
N PRO A 90 -10.17 3.88 6.57
CA PRO A 90 -9.87 5.22 7.07
C PRO A 90 -9.56 5.29 8.56
N ASP A 91 -10.23 4.48 9.37
CA ASP A 91 -9.98 4.53 10.80
C ASP A 91 -8.60 3.98 11.14
N ILE A 92 -8.13 2.99 10.39
CA ILE A 92 -6.77 2.46 10.59
C ILE A 92 -5.74 3.49 10.14
N LEU A 93 -6.06 4.17 9.04
CA LEU A 93 -5.16 5.18 8.49
C LEU A 93 -4.82 6.26 9.50
N GLU A 94 -5.75 6.59 10.37
CA GLU A 94 -5.53 7.64 11.34
C GLU A 94 -4.91 7.19 12.64
N GLN A 95 -4.57 5.92 12.76
CA GLN A 95 -3.97 5.39 13.97
C GLN A 95 -2.59 4.85 13.67
N PRO A 96 -1.54 5.62 13.95
CA PRO A 96 -0.18 5.21 13.53
C PRO A 96 0.23 3.84 14.00
N THR A 97 -0.09 3.49 15.23
CA THR A 97 0.31 2.18 15.74
C THR A 97 -0.35 1.06 14.96
N GLU A 98 -1.64 1.18 14.72
CA GLU A 98 -2.37 0.18 13.96
C GLU A 98 -1.88 0.15 12.51
N LEU A 99 -1.69 1.31 11.94
CA LEU A 99 -1.28 1.39 10.55
C LEU A 99 0.08 0.72 10.35
N VAL A 100 1.00 0.92 11.28
CA VAL A 100 2.31 0.31 11.18
C VAL A 100 2.20 -1.21 11.28
N GLU A 101 1.30 -1.72 12.12
CA GLU A 101 1.11 -3.17 12.22
C GLU A 101 0.59 -3.75 10.92
N TRP A 102 -0.38 -3.08 10.32
CA TRP A 102 -0.91 -3.54 9.05
C TRP A 102 0.16 -3.48 7.96
N ALA A 103 1.00 -2.43 7.99
CA ALA A 103 2.08 -2.31 7.04
C ALA A 103 3.11 -3.41 7.23
N ARG A 104 3.42 -3.78 8.47
CA ARG A 104 4.39 -4.84 8.70
C ARG A 104 3.91 -6.17 8.14
N ARG A 105 2.61 -6.44 8.22
CA ARG A 105 2.06 -7.63 7.63
C ARG A 105 2.28 -7.62 6.13
N ALA A 106 2.03 -6.47 5.51
CA ALA A 106 2.22 -6.35 4.07
C ALA A 106 3.68 -6.56 3.68
N ILE A 107 4.59 -6.02 4.48
CA ILE A 107 6.01 -6.17 4.22
C ILE A 107 6.42 -7.64 4.32
N GLN A 108 5.88 -8.35 5.29
CA GLN A 108 6.20 -9.76 5.45
C GLN A 108 5.73 -10.57 4.27
N LEU A 109 4.61 -10.19 3.66
CA LEU A 109 4.13 -10.89 2.50
C LEU A 109 5.08 -10.76 1.32
N THR A 110 5.72 -9.62 1.17
CA THR A 110 6.66 -9.46 0.09
C THR A 110 7.85 -10.37 0.27
N ALA A 111 8.34 -10.49 1.49
CA ALA A 111 9.49 -11.33 1.76
C ALA A 111 9.16 -12.80 1.52
N ALA A 112 8.02 -13.25 2.02
CA ALA A 112 7.63 -14.62 1.85
C ALA A 112 7.45 -14.96 0.39
N LYS A 113 6.81 -14.06 -0.33
CA LYS A 113 6.55 -14.31 -1.72
C LYS A 113 7.81 -14.36 -2.54
N SER A 114 8.77 -13.52 -2.26
CA SER A 114 9.97 -13.52 -3.04
C SER A 114 10.80 -14.78 -2.81
N ARG A 115 10.65 -15.44 -1.69
CA ARG A 115 11.39 -16.67 -1.48
C ARG A 115 10.74 -17.88 -2.09
N GLN A 116 9.43 -17.96 -2.05
CA GLN A 116 8.76 -19.13 -2.54
C GLN A 116 9.02 -19.51 -3.97
N PRO A 117 8.93 -18.60 -4.90
CA PRO A 117 9.09 -19.00 -6.30
C PRO A 117 10.41 -19.68 -6.57
N ARG A 118 11.45 -19.24 -5.94
CA ARG A 118 12.72 -19.83 -6.21
C ARG A 118 12.81 -21.24 -5.74
N LYS A 119 12.22 -21.54 -4.62
CA LYS A 119 12.25 -22.87 -4.15
C LYS A 119 11.51 -23.79 -5.04
N LEU A 120 10.45 -23.36 -5.56
CA LEU A 120 9.65 -24.19 -6.40
C LEU A 120 10.35 -24.57 -7.67
N ARG A 121 11.28 -23.76 -8.04
CA ARG A 121 11.94 -24.07 -9.21
C ARG A 121 12.82 -25.12 -9.14
N ARG A 122 13.10 -25.54 -8.37
CA ARG A 122 13.99 -26.51 -8.32
C ARG A 122 13.78 -27.39 -8.22
#